data_0c94b90c04ac25ee13c465c3a0f66c3f
#
_entry.id   0c94b90c04ac25ee13c465c3a0f66c3f
#
_cell.length_a   1.000
_cell.length_b   1.000
_cell.length_c   1.000
_cell.angle_alpha   90.00
_cell.angle_beta   90.00
_cell.angle_gamma   90.00
#
_symmetry.space_group_name_H-M   'P 1'
#
loop_
_entity.id
_entity.type
_entity.pdbx_description
1 polymer ?
#
loop_
_entity_poly.entity_id
_entity_poly.type
_entity_poly.pdbx_seq_one_letter_code
_entity_poly.pdbx_strand_id
1 'polypeptide(L)'
;MIDVLLINNNPALVELFKNSYNGEAFLQFLDRGSKVERSKAYKIQQEWGSNQTPFALVKKDDKVIKAFYAEDKDNVISKLISYLNEHNY
;
A
#
# COMPACT_ATOMS: atom_id res chain seq x y z
N MET A 1 -4.09 -2.99 16.16
CA MET A 1 -2.93 -3.22 15.28
C MET A 1 -3.16 -2.51 13.95
N ILE A 2 -2.13 -1.88 13.44
CA ILE A 2 -2.19 -1.23 12.13
C ILE A 2 -1.55 -2.14 11.10
N ASP A 3 -2.25 -2.38 10.01
CA ASP A 3 -1.76 -3.15 8.87
C ASP A 3 -1.73 -2.26 7.64
N VAL A 4 -0.64 -2.34 6.88
CA VAL A 4 -0.50 -1.64 5.61
C VAL A 4 -0.38 -2.68 4.50
N LEU A 5 -1.25 -2.57 3.49
CA LEU A 5 -1.16 -3.39 2.29
C LEU A 5 -0.69 -2.49 1.15
N LEU A 6 0.45 -2.80 0.57
CA LEU A 6 0.98 -2.09 -0.59
C LEU A 6 0.97 -3.02 -1.80
N ILE A 7 0.29 -2.59 -2.85
CA ILE A 7 0.25 -3.31 -4.13
C ILE A 7 1.07 -2.51 -5.13
N ASN A 8 2.05 -3.16 -5.75
CA ASN A 8 2.94 -2.51 -6.69
C ASN A 8 3.44 -3.50 -7.75
N ASN A 9 4.07 -2.97 -8.80
CA ASN A 9 4.76 -3.76 -9.82
C ASN A 9 6.23 -3.33 -9.99
N ASN A 10 6.73 -2.51 -9.07
CA ASN A 10 8.10 -2.02 -9.09
C ASN A 10 8.75 -2.29 -7.73
N PRO A 11 9.70 -3.23 -7.64
CA PRO A 11 10.36 -3.56 -6.38
C PRO A 11 11.05 -2.38 -5.70
N ALA A 12 11.47 -1.37 -6.47
CA ALA A 12 12.12 -0.19 -5.90
C ALA A 12 11.21 0.59 -4.96
N LEU A 13 9.88 0.56 -5.19
CA LEU A 13 8.92 1.23 -4.31
C LEU A 13 8.85 0.57 -2.94
N VAL A 14 8.98 -0.75 -2.89
CA VAL A 14 9.01 -1.50 -1.62
C VAL A 14 10.23 -1.09 -0.81
N GLU A 15 11.40 -1.02 -1.45
CA GLU A 15 12.63 -0.60 -0.78
C GLU A 15 12.55 0.85 -0.31
N LEU A 16 12.00 1.73 -1.14
CA LEU A 16 11.79 3.13 -0.76
C LEU A 16 10.91 3.22 0.49
N PHE A 17 9.82 2.48 0.53
CA PHE A 17 8.93 2.47 1.68
C PHE A 17 9.64 1.95 2.92
N LYS A 18 10.33 0.82 2.83
CA LYS A 18 11.07 0.23 3.95
C LYS A 18 12.15 1.16 4.50
N ASN A 19 12.83 1.89 3.61
CA ASN A 19 13.91 2.79 4.01
C ASN A 19 13.39 4.09 4.63
N SER A 20 12.15 4.45 4.33
CA SER A 20 11.58 5.74 4.74
C SER A 20 10.60 5.62 5.91
N TYR A 21 10.16 4.41 6.23
CA TYR A 21 9.18 4.18 7.29
C TYR A 21 9.80 3.38 8.44
N ASN A 22 9.75 3.92 9.64
CA ASN A 22 10.31 3.30 10.84
C ASN A 22 9.27 2.98 11.92
N GLY A 23 7.99 3.00 11.56
CA GLY A 23 6.92 2.73 12.50
C GLY A 23 6.69 1.23 12.75
N GLU A 24 5.64 0.93 13.50
CA GLU A 24 5.35 -0.42 13.96
C GLU A 24 4.23 -1.13 13.19
N ALA A 25 3.68 -0.50 12.14
CA ALA A 25 2.63 -1.12 11.35
C ALA A 25 3.13 -2.43 10.71
N PHE A 26 2.24 -3.41 10.65
CA PHE A 26 2.52 -4.65 9.95
C PHE A 26 2.42 -4.40 8.44
N LEU A 27 3.47 -4.77 7.70
CA LEU A 27 3.56 -4.48 6.27
C LEU A 27 3.34 -5.73 5.45
N GLN A 28 2.45 -5.64 4.46
CA GLN A 28 2.23 -6.69 3.48
C GLN A 28 2.39 -6.09 2.09
N PHE A 29 3.17 -6.76 1.24
CA PHE A 29 3.43 -6.32 -0.11
C PHE A 29 2.90 -7.37 -1.10
N LEU A 30 2.14 -6.92 -2.09
CA LEU A 30 1.70 -7.77 -3.19
C LEU A 30 2.31 -7.24 -4.49
N ASP A 31 2.97 -8.13 -5.22
CA ASP A 31 3.64 -7.80 -6.48
C ASP A 31 2.75 -8.20 -7.65
N ARG A 32 2.26 -7.21 -8.37
CA ARG A 32 1.42 -7.47 -9.56
C ARG A 32 2.22 -8.06 -10.72
N GLY A 33 3.54 -8.02 -10.67
CA GLY A 33 4.39 -8.71 -11.62
C GLY A 33 4.47 -10.21 -11.36
N SER A 34 4.11 -10.66 -10.15
CA SER A 34 4.11 -12.07 -9.78
C SER A 34 2.81 -12.74 -10.21
N LYS A 35 2.91 -13.87 -10.91
CA LYS A 35 1.73 -14.63 -11.33
C LYS A 35 0.89 -15.11 -10.13
N VAL A 36 1.57 -15.42 -9.03
CA VAL A 36 0.92 -15.94 -7.81
C VAL A 36 0.11 -14.83 -7.11
N GLU A 37 0.66 -13.63 -7.04
CA GLU A 37 0.07 -12.54 -6.27
C GLU A 37 -0.86 -11.67 -7.10
N ARG A 38 -0.76 -11.72 -8.44
CA ARG A 38 -1.50 -10.84 -9.34
C ARG A 38 -3.00 -10.93 -9.18
N SER A 39 -3.54 -12.15 -9.12
CA SER A 39 -4.99 -12.36 -9.00
C SER A 39 -5.53 -11.77 -7.70
N LYS A 40 -4.81 -11.98 -6.61
CA LYS A 40 -5.19 -11.44 -5.31
C LYS A 40 -5.17 -9.92 -5.31
N ALA A 41 -4.12 -9.34 -5.90
CA ALA A 41 -3.99 -7.89 -5.99
C ALA A 41 -5.14 -7.27 -6.80
N TYR A 42 -5.44 -7.81 -7.97
CA TYR A 42 -6.54 -7.32 -8.80
C TYR A 42 -7.88 -7.41 -8.08
N LYS A 43 -8.13 -8.50 -7.38
CA LYS A 43 -9.37 -8.70 -6.65
C LYS A 43 -9.58 -7.64 -5.59
N ILE A 44 -8.53 -7.32 -4.85
CA ILE A 44 -8.56 -6.27 -3.83
C ILE A 44 -8.79 -4.91 -4.49
N GLN A 45 -8.06 -4.61 -5.55
CA GLN A 45 -8.17 -3.32 -6.23
C GLN A 45 -9.54 -3.10 -6.87
N GLN A 46 -10.19 -4.16 -7.36
CA GLN A 46 -11.54 -4.05 -7.94
C GLN A 46 -12.56 -3.54 -6.94
N GLU A 47 -12.42 -3.90 -5.67
CA GLU A 47 -13.30 -3.42 -4.62
C GLU A 47 -13.25 -1.90 -4.46
N TRP A 48 -12.16 -1.29 -4.88
CA TRP A 48 -11.92 0.15 -4.78
C TRP A 48 -12.03 0.86 -6.13
N GLY A 49 -12.40 0.14 -7.19
CA GLY A 49 -12.50 0.72 -8.52
C GLY A 49 -11.16 1.18 -9.09
N SER A 50 -10.06 0.59 -8.64
CA SER A 50 -8.71 0.95 -9.08
C SER A 50 -8.04 -0.23 -9.78
N ASN A 51 -7.22 0.09 -10.80
CA ASN A 51 -6.39 -0.92 -11.47
C ASN A 51 -4.94 -0.43 -11.65
N GLN A 52 -4.57 0.66 -11.02
CA GLN A 52 -3.23 1.24 -11.17
C GLN A 52 -2.38 0.97 -9.94
N THR A 53 -1.06 1.02 -10.12
CA THR A 53 -0.08 0.89 -9.06
C THR A 53 0.82 2.12 -9.03
N PRO A 54 1.35 2.50 -7.86
CA PRO A 54 1.15 1.85 -6.57
C PRO A 54 -0.25 2.07 -6.00
N PHE A 55 -0.69 1.15 -5.15
CA PHE A 55 -1.98 1.19 -4.47
C PHE A 55 -1.74 0.77 -3.02
N ALA A 56 -2.32 1.48 -2.06
CA ALA A 56 -2.09 1.16 -0.65
C ALA A 56 -3.37 1.30 0.18
N LEU A 57 -3.53 0.39 1.12
CA LEU A 57 -4.59 0.44 2.11
C LEU A 57 -3.97 0.45 3.50
N VAL A 58 -4.52 1.27 4.39
CA VAL A 58 -4.19 1.25 5.82
C VAL A 58 -5.40 0.71 6.56
N LYS A 59 -5.19 -0.33 7.35
CA LYS A 59 -6.24 -0.97 8.15
C LYS A 59 -5.94 -0.86 9.62
N LYS A 60 -6.99 -0.66 10.40
CA LYS A 60 -6.91 -0.71 11.85
C LYS A 60 -7.96 -1.71 12.34
N ASP A 61 -7.50 -2.77 13.03
CA ASP A 61 -8.37 -3.82 13.54
C ASP A 61 -9.28 -4.39 12.44
N ASP A 62 -8.68 -4.72 11.30
CA ASP A 62 -9.31 -5.29 10.10
C ASP A 62 -10.26 -4.36 9.34
N LYS A 63 -10.30 -3.09 9.70
CA LYS A 63 -11.10 -2.10 8.98
C LYS A 63 -10.20 -1.14 8.21
N VAL A 64 -10.51 -0.91 6.93
CA VAL A 64 -9.78 0.08 6.15
C VAL A 64 -10.11 1.48 6.66
N ILE A 65 -9.08 2.21 7.08
CA ILE A 65 -9.22 3.58 7.57
C ILE A 65 -8.70 4.61 6.57
N LYS A 66 -7.88 4.17 5.60
CA LYS A 66 -7.37 5.06 4.56
C LYS A 66 -6.95 4.27 3.34
N ALA A 67 -7.18 4.84 2.16
CA ALA A 67 -6.74 4.26 0.89
C ALA A 67 -6.00 5.33 0.09
N PHE A 68 -4.92 4.91 -0.58
CA PHE A 68 -4.11 5.78 -1.43
C PHE A 68 -4.00 5.11 -2.79
N TYR A 69 -4.52 5.76 -3.83
CA TYR A 69 -4.48 5.19 -5.17
C TYR A 69 -4.75 6.23 -6.26
N ALA A 70 -4.40 5.84 -7.42
CA ALA A 70 -4.85 6.25 -8.76
C ALA A 70 -4.41 7.57 -9.35
N GLU A 71 -4.60 8.73 -8.76
CA GLU A 71 -4.45 9.95 -9.54
C GLU A 71 -3.02 10.48 -9.56
N ASP A 72 -2.25 10.13 -8.55
CA ASP A 72 -0.93 10.70 -8.36
C ASP A 72 0.07 9.60 -8.01
N LYS A 73 0.41 8.82 -9.03
CA LYS A 73 1.26 7.63 -8.87
C LYS A 73 2.55 7.90 -8.13
N ASP A 74 3.17 9.04 -8.39
CA ASP A 74 4.47 9.37 -7.85
C ASP A 74 4.41 9.75 -6.37
N ASN A 75 3.19 10.05 -5.88
CA ASN A 75 3.00 10.54 -4.53
C ASN A 75 2.35 9.55 -3.57
N VAL A 76 1.91 8.38 -4.05
CA VAL A 76 1.23 7.41 -3.18
C VAL A 76 2.11 7.01 -2.00
N ILE A 77 3.37 6.68 -2.26
CA ILE A 77 4.29 6.25 -1.19
C ILE A 77 4.54 7.39 -0.20
N SER A 78 4.80 8.60 -0.71
CA SER A 78 5.02 9.77 0.16
C SER A 78 3.81 10.06 1.03
N LYS A 79 2.61 10.02 0.44
CA LYS A 79 1.37 10.26 1.18
C LYS A 79 1.10 9.19 2.22
N LEU A 80 1.38 7.93 1.88
CA LEU A 80 1.24 6.81 2.81
C LEU A 80 2.16 7.00 4.01
N ILE A 81 3.42 7.29 3.78
CA ILE A 81 4.41 7.49 4.84
C ILE A 81 4.03 8.68 5.73
N SER A 82 3.64 9.80 5.13
CA SER A 82 3.19 10.98 5.86
C SER A 82 1.99 10.67 6.74
N TYR A 83 1.02 9.94 6.21
CA TYR A 83 -0.17 9.56 6.97
C TYR A 83 0.20 8.72 8.19
N LEU A 84 1.06 7.72 8.00
CA LEU A 84 1.48 6.84 9.09
C LEU A 84 2.24 7.62 10.17
N ASN A 85 3.11 8.52 9.76
CA ASN A 85 3.89 9.35 10.69
C ASN A 85 3.01 10.34 11.46
N GLU A 86 2.06 10.98 10.79
CA GLU A 86 1.13 11.94 11.41
C GLU A 86 0.28 11.29 12.50
N HIS A 87 -0.05 10.03 12.34
CA HIS A 87 -0.90 9.29 13.29
C HIS A 87 -0.08 8.44 14.27
N ASN A 88 1.24 8.55 14.23
CA ASN A 88 2.15 7.76 15.07
C ASN A 88 1.96 6.23 14.86
N TYR A 89 1.65 5.86 13.66
CA TYR A 89 1.56 4.46 13.29
C TYR A 89 2.93 3.99 12.79
#